data_b81b8aafff0796b83853534216651233
#
_entry.id   b81b8aafff0796b83853534216651233
#
_cell.length_a   1.000
_cell.length_b   1.000
_cell.length_c   1.000
_cell.angle_alpha   90.00
_cell.angle_beta   90.00
_cell.angle_gamma   90.00
#
_symmetry.space_group_name_H-M   'P 1'
#
loop_
_entity.id
_entity.type
_entity.pdbx_description
1 polymer ?
#
loop_
_entity_poly.entity_id
_entity_poly.type
_entity_poly.pdbx_seq_one_letter_code
_entity_poly.pdbx_strand_id
1 'polypeptide(L)'
;MKDNSSAFNSSIYDSKVNAVLPYYTEYNKQILDLAEVFGIKNSKWLDTGCGTGNLALRVAEKFADVKLVLCDPSAEMLEASKSKLAECYNVKFRNISSQELDYKNEFDIVTAVQAHHYLSIDERRKAEKNCYDALKDGGIFITFENIAMSTEQSEMLAIARWKNYMLAHGRTEEQTENHMKRRGTELFPITIEEHIKILKEIGFTSVDLLWGSYLQAGFFAIK
;
A
#
# COMPACT_ATOMS: atom_id res chain seq x y z
N MET A 1 17.48 10.08 -13.13
CA MET A 1 17.19 9.95 -11.68
C MET A 1 15.91 9.13 -11.60
N LYS A 2 15.82 8.15 -10.71
CA LYS A 2 14.61 7.31 -10.51
C LYS A 2 13.51 8.20 -9.93
N ASP A 3 12.32 8.21 -10.52
CA ASP A 3 11.22 9.08 -10.10
C ASP A 3 10.30 8.43 -9.04
N ASN A 4 10.62 7.22 -8.60
CA ASN A 4 9.86 6.48 -7.62
C ASN A 4 10.71 6.05 -6.42
N SER A 5 10.08 5.89 -5.25
CA SER A 5 10.72 5.46 -4.00
C SER A 5 10.85 3.93 -3.87
N SER A 6 10.31 3.14 -4.80
CA SER A 6 10.35 1.67 -4.71
C SER A 6 11.79 1.12 -4.85
N ALA A 7 11.99 -0.14 -4.47
CA ALA A 7 13.28 -0.83 -4.64
C ALA A 7 13.64 -1.08 -6.10
N PHE A 8 12.68 -1.02 -7.03
CA PHE A 8 12.81 -1.38 -8.44
C PHE A 8 12.23 -0.30 -9.36
N ASN A 9 12.73 -0.26 -10.60
CA ASN A 9 12.10 0.50 -11.67
C ASN A 9 10.77 -0.15 -12.08
N SER A 10 9.86 0.62 -12.66
CA SER A 10 8.53 0.17 -13.08
C SER A 10 8.59 -1.08 -13.98
N SER A 11 9.54 -1.11 -14.92
CA SER A 11 9.69 -2.20 -15.91
C SER A 11 10.02 -3.58 -15.33
N ILE A 12 10.63 -3.64 -14.14
CA ILE A 12 11.02 -4.90 -13.48
C ILE A 12 10.30 -5.14 -12.15
N TYR A 13 9.49 -4.19 -11.70
CA TYR A 13 8.84 -4.22 -10.39
C TYR A 13 8.04 -5.51 -10.20
N ASP A 14 7.13 -5.80 -11.11
CA ASP A 14 6.21 -6.94 -11.00
C ASP A 14 6.93 -8.30 -10.95
N SER A 15 8.04 -8.43 -11.66
CA SER A 15 8.82 -9.65 -11.68
C SER A 15 9.75 -9.84 -10.46
N LYS A 16 10.07 -8.75 -9.75
CA LYS A 16 11.07 -8.76 -8.67
C LYS A 16 10.47 -8.53 -7.28
N VAL A 17 9.27 -7.97 -7.18
CA VAL A 17 8.66 -7.61 -5.90
C VAL A 17 8.53 -8.80 -4.94
N ASN A 18 8.18 -10.00 -5.44
CA ASN A 18 8.05 -11.21 -4.63
C ASN A 18 9.40 -11.72 -4.06
N ALA A 19 10.53 -11.33 -4.64
CA ALA A 19 11.84 -11.67 -4.10
C ALA A 19 12.23 -10.79 -2.89
N VAL A 20 11.50 -9.71 -2.65
CA VAL A 20 11.73 -8.76 -1.56
C VAL A 20 10.59 -8.77 -0.55
N LEU A 21 9.34 -8.71 -1.00
CA LEU A 21 8.16 -8.67 -0.14
C LEU A 21 7.59 -10.08 0.04
N PRO A 22 7.74 -10.66 1.25
CA PRO A 22 7.15 -11.95 1.56
C PRO A 22 5.64 -11.93 1.38
N TYR A 23 5.12 -12.91 0.65
CA TYR A 23 3.67 -13.07 0.44
C TYR A 23 2.97 -11.87 -0.22
N TYR A 24 3.67 -11.11 -1.08
CA TYR A 24 3.09 -9.93 -1.73
C TYR A 24 1.77 -10.22 -2.46
N THR A 25 1.63 -11.40 -3.06
CA THR A 25 0.39 -11.82 -3.71
C THR A 25 -0.80 -11.98 -2.74
N GLU A 26 -0.52 -12.25 -1.46
CA GLU A 26 -1.57 -12.36 -0.44
C GLU A 26 -2.19 -11.00 -0.10
N TYR A 27 -1.45 -9.89 -0.20
CA TYR A 27 -2.01 -8.56 0.06
C TYR A 27 -3.24 -8.31 -0.81
N ASN A 28 -3.11 -8.55 -2.12
CA ASN A 28 -4.22 -8.36 -3.05
C ASN A 28 -5.39 -9.30 -2.73
N LYS A 29 -5.13 -10.56 -2.36
CA LYS A 29 -6.17 -11.51 -1.98
C LYS A 29 -6.94 -11.04 -0.75
N GLN A 30 -6.22 -10.63 0.32
CA GLN A 30 -6.82 -10.11 1.55
C GLN A 30 -7.67 -8.87 1.30
N ILE A 31 -7.18 -7.95 0.45
CA ILE A 31 -7.92 -6.74 0.08
C ILE A 31 -9.20 -7.09 -0.69
N LEU A 32 -9.10 -7.96 -1.70
CA LEU A 32 -10.24 -8.35 -2.52
C LEU A 32 -11.28 -9.14 -1.75
N ASP A 33 -10.86 -10.00 -0.84
CA ASP A 33 -11.72 -10.78 0.03
C ASP A 33 -12.52 -9.88 0.99
N LEU A 34 -11.81 -8.97 1.66
CA LEU A 34 -12.45 -7.98 2.53
C LEU A 34 -13.41 -7.07 1.76
N ALA A 35 -13.02 -6.60 0.58
CA ALA A 35 -13.85 -5.75 -0.26
C ALA A 35 -15.14 -6.47 -0.71
N GLU A 36 -15.06 -7.75 -1.04
CA GLU A 36 -16.23 -8.56 -1.42
C GLU A 36 -17.24 -8.67 -0.27
N VAL A 37 -16.76 -8.95 0.94
CA VAL A 37 -17.60 -9.01 2.16
C VAL A 37 -18.16 -7.64 2.53
N PHE A 38 -17.39 -6.57 2.31
CA PHE A 38 -17.82 -5.19 2.54
C PHE A 38 -18.98 -4.75 1.62
N GLY A 39 -19.12 -5.37 0.44
CA GLY A 39 -20.28 -5.17 -0.43
C GLY A 39 -20.13 -4.01 -1.43
N ILE A 40 -19.19 -4.11 -2.34
CA ILE A 40 -18.72 -3.05 -3.27
C ILE A 40 -19.49 -2.91 -4.59
N LYS A 41 -20.76 -3.28 -4.65
CA LYS A 41 -21.54 -3.14 -5.89
C LYS A 41 -21.71 -1.67 -6.29
N ASN A 42 -21.31 -1.32 -7.54
CA ASN A 42 -21.30 0.06 -8.08
C ASN A 42 -20.47 1.07 -7.30
N SER A 43 -19.45 0.62 -6.57
CA SER A 43 -18.63 1.45 -5.69
C SER A 43 -17.61 2.30 -6.46
N LYS A 44 -17.15 3.39 -5.82
CA LYS A 44 -15.97 4.13 -6.22
C LYS A 44 -14.80 3.74 -5.33
N TRP A 45 -13.69 3.40 -5.94
CA TRP A 45 -12.47 2.96 -5.27
C TRP A 45 -11.30 3.88 -5.64
N LEU A 46 -10.64 4.43 -4.67
CA LEU A 46 -9.39 5.17 -4.81
C LEU A 46 -8.22 4.27 -4.40
N ASP A 47 -7.24 4.10 -5.28
CA ASP A 47 -5.97 3.45 -4.95
C ASP A 47 -4.85 4.49 -5.03
N THR A 48 -4.28 4.88 -3.88
CA THR A 48 -3.24 5.90 -3.78
C THR A 48 -1.87 5.27 -3.53
N GLY A 49 -0.85 5.73 -4.28
CA GLY A 49 0.40 4.99 -4.41
C GLY A 49 0.21 3.70 -5.21
N CYS A 50 -0.58 3.75 -6.28
CA CYS A 50 -1.03 2.57 -7.02
C CYS A 50 0.11 1.82 -7.75
N GLY A 51 1.30 2.41 -7.85
CA GLY A 51 2.46 1.84 -8.52
C GLY A 51 2.13 1.43 -9.96
N THR A 52 2.51 0.22 -10.33
CA THR A 52 2.24 -0.37 -11.67
C THR A 52 0.79 -0.85 -11.87
N GLY A 53 -0.12 -0.61 -10.92
CA GLY A 53 -1.54 -0.94 -11.04
C GLY A 53 -1.90 -2.42 -10.80
N ASN A 54 -1.08 -3.18 -10.09
CA ASN A 54 -1.32 -4.60 -9.84
C ASN A 54 -2.61 -4.88 -9.06
N LEU A 55 -2.89 -4.12 -8.00
CA LEU A 55 -4.14 -4.23 -7.27
C LEU A 55 -5.31 -3.81 -8.16
N ALA A 56 -5.19 -2.66 -8.83
CA ALA A 56 -6.24 -2.11 -9.66
C ALA A 56 -6.68 -3.05 -10.80
N LEU A 57 -5.72 -3.75 -11.44
CA LEU A 57 -6.06 -4.76 -12.46
C LEU A 57 -6.92 -5.88 -11.86
N ARG A 58 -6.52 -6.42 -10.69
CA ARG A 58 -7.28 -7.49 -10.02
C ARG A 58 -8.66 -7.04 -9.55
N VAL A 59 -8.78 -5.77 -9.13
CA VAL A 59 -10.08 -5.17 -8.79
C VAL A 59 -10.96 -5.09 -10.03
N ALA A 60 -10.44 -4.60 -11.16
CA ALA A 60 -11.18 -4.49 -12.42
C ALA A 60 -11.61 -5.87 -12.97
N GLU A 61 -10.76 -6.89 -12.85
CA GLU A 61 -11.07 -8.27 -13.25
C GLU A 61 -12.18 -8.90 -12.38
N LYS A 62 -12.15 -8.63 -11.05
CA LYS A 62 -13.11 -9.25 -10.12
C LYS A 62 -14.42 -8.48 -10.02
N PHE A 63 -14.42 -7.15 -10.16
CA PHE A 63 -15.53 -6.25 -9.88
C PHE A 63 -15.79 -5.30 -11.07
N ALA A 64 -16.47 -5.78 -12.09
CA ALA A 64 -16.66 -5.08 -13.37
C ALA A 64 -17.32 -3.68 -13.25
N ASP A 65 -18.20 -3.49 -12.23
CA ASP A 65 -18.97 -2.25 -12.06
C ASP A 65 -18.25 -1.19 -11.19
N VAL A 66 -17.05 -1.50 -10.67
CA VAL A 66 -16.29 -0.58 -9.80
C VAL A 66 -15.65 0.52 -10.65
N LYS A 67 -15.77 1.77 -10.16
CA LYS A 67 -15.10 2.93 -10.75
C LYS A 67 -13.79 3.18 -10.01
N LEU A 68 -12.67 3.06 -10.70
CA LEU A 68 -11.33 3.21 -10.14
C LEU A 68 -10.78 4.62 -10.35
N VAL A 69 -10.15 5.16 -9.33
CA VAL A 69 -9.26 6.33 -9.43
C VAL A 69 -7.90 5.91 -8.89
N LEU A 70 -6.87 6.03 -9.71
CA LEU A 70 -5.51 5.62 -9.40
C LEU A 70 -4.61 6.85 -9.29
N CYS A 71 -3.92 6.99 -8.16
CA CYS A 71 -3.00 8.08 -7.88
C CYS A 71 -1.61 7.52 -7.59
N ASP A 72 -0.59 8.11 -8.19
CA ASP A 72 0.81 7.84 -7.88
C ASP A 72 1.67 9.08 -8.16
N PRO A 73 2.62 9.45 -7.28
CA PRO A 73 3.52 10.58 -7.52
C PRO A 73 4.54 10.30 -8.62
N SER A 74 4.85 9.03 -8.91
CA SER A 74 5.76 8.62 -9.99
C SER A 74 5.02 8.56 -11.32
N ALA A 75 5.41 9.43 -12.25
CA ALA A 75 4.88 9.41 -13.62
C ALA A 75 5.22 8.09 -14.34
N GLU A 76 6.42 7.52 -14.10
CA GLU A 76 6.85 6.25 -14.66
C GLU A 76 5.96 5.09 -14.20
N MET A 77 5.63 5.02 -12.89
CA MET A 77 4.72 4.00 -12.36
C MET A 77 3.31 4.16 -12.93
N LEU A 78 2.84 5.39 -13.01
CA LEU A 78 1.49 5.68 -13.52
C LEU A 78 1.35 5.33 -15.01
N GLU A 79 2.38 5.53 -15.85
CA GLU A 79 2.37 5.10 -17.25
C GLU A 79 2.35 3.56 -17.38
N ALA A 80 3.08 2.85 -16.53
CA ALA A 80 3.00 1.39 -16.46
C ALA A 80 1.60 0.92 -16.06
N SER A 81 0.96 1.60 -15.10
CA SER A 81 -0.41 1.33 -14.68
C SER A 81 -1.42 1.59 -15.81
N LYS A 82 -1.31 2.72 -16.52
CA LYS A 82 -2.15 3.03 -17.70
C LYS A 82 -2.04 1.96 -18.78
N SER A 83 -0.81 1.54 -19.09
CA SER A 83 -0.57 0.49 -20.08
C SER A 83 -1.21 -0.84 -19.66
N LYS A 84 -1.10 -1.21 -18.39
CA LYS A 84 -1.67 -2.43 -17.84
C LYS A 84 -3.19 -2.44 -17.84
N LEU A 85 -3.84 -1.30 -17.66
CA LEU A 85 -5.28 -1.12 -17.55
C LEU A 85 -5.91 -0.52 -18.83
N ALA A 86 -5.22 -0.58 -19.97
CA ALA A 86 -5.65 0.03 -21.23
C ALA A 86 -7.02 -0.46 -21.73
N GLU A 87 -7.42 -1.68 -21.38
CA GLU A 87 -8.71 -2.26 -21.74
C GLU A 87 -9.81 -2.03 -20.67
N CYS A 88 -9.48 -1.35 -19.56
CA CYS A 88 -10.42 -1.07 -18.48
C CYS A 88 -11.07 0.31 -18.64
N TYR A 89 -12.40 0.35 -18.86
CA TYR A 89 -13.12 1.58 -19.22
C TYR A 89 -13.44 2.51 -18.03
N ASN A 90 -13.47 1.99 -16.80
CA ASN A 90 -13.90 2.72 -15.60
C ASN A 90 -12.71 3.20 -14.73
N VAL A 91 -11.57 3.55 -15.32
CA VAL A 91 -10.35 3.92 -14.61
C VAL A 91 -9.94 5.35 -14.93
N LYS A 92 -9.66 6.13 -13.90
CA LYS A 92 -9.08 7.48 -14.00
C LYS A 92 -7.71 7.50 -13.33
N PHE A 93 -6.80 8.32 -13.84
CA PHE A 93 -5.43 8.44 -13.35
C PHE A 93 -5.11 9.88 -12.96
N ARG A 94 -4.41 10.08 -11.83
CA ARG A 94 -3.88 11.36 -11.38
C ARG A 94 -2.44 11.21 -10.92
N ASN A 95 -1.54 12.04 -11.44
CA ASN A 95 -0.15 12.06 -11.01
C ASN A 95 0.00 12.98 -9.79
N ILE A 96 -0.40 12.47 -8.63
CA ILE A 96 -0.35 13.15 -7.32
C ILE A 96 -0.01 12.14 -6.22
N SER A 97 0.56 12.62 -5.13
CA SER A 97 0.82 11.84 -3.93
C SER A 97 -0.42 11.75 -3.00
N SER A 98 -0.38 10.85 -2.02
CA SER A 98 -1.44 10.77 -0.99
C SER A 98 -1.56 12.05 -0.16
N GLN A 99 -0.47 12.82 0.01
CA GLN A 99 -0.46 14.10 0.72
C GLN A 99 -1.18 15.23 -0.06
N GLU A 100 -1.39 15.04 -1.37
CA GLU A 100 -2.01 16.01 -2.28
C GLU A 100 -3.45 15.66 -2.66
N LEU A 101 -4.00 14.58 -2.11
CA LEU A 101 -5.40 14.22 -2.32
C LEU A 101 -6.32 15.32 -1.80
N ASP A 102 -7.27 15.74 -2.63
CA ASP A 102 -8.23 16.81 -2.38
C ASP A 102 -9.70 16.35 -2.40
N TYR A 103 -9.91 15.03 -2.46
CA TYR A 103 -11.24 14.42 -2.44
C TYR A 103 -11.94 14.53 -1.08
N LYS A 104 -13.28 14.64 -1.11
CA LYS A 104 -14.11 14.70 0.11
C LYS A 104 -15.37 13.86 -0.08
N ASN A 105 -15.58 12.87 0.80
CA ASN A 105 -16.79 12.05 0.85
C ASN A 105 -17.19 11.46 -0.52
N GLU A 106 -16.20 10.95 -1.28
CA GLU A 106 -16.42 10.52 -2.66
C GLU A 106 -16.33 9.01 -2.85
N PHE A 107 -15.48 8.34 -2.07
CA PHE A 107 -15.13 6.94 -2.28
C PHE A 107 -15.74 6.02 -1.22
N ASP A 108 -16.12 4.83 -1.65
CA ASP A 108 -16.58 3.75 -0.77
C ASP A 108 -15.38 2.99 -0.19
N ILE A 109 -14.32 2.85 -0.98
CA ILE A 109 -13.06 2.21 -0.61
C ILE A 109 -11.88 3.12 -0.97
N VAL A 110 -10.89 3.20 -0.07
CA VAL A 110 -9.58 3.79 -0.34
C VAL A 110 -8.51 2.76 0.04
N THR A 111 -7.56 2.52 -0.87
CA THR A 111 -6.40 1.66 -0.61
C THR A 111 -5.09 2.43 -0.70
N ALA A 112 -4.11 2.03 0.13
CA ALA A 112 -2.71 2.46 0.06
C ALA A 112 -1.81 1.24 0.33
N VAL A 113 -1.27 0.64 -0.72
CA VAL A 113 -0.51 -0.61 -0.60
C VAL A 113 0.97 -0.35 -0.79
N GLN A 114 1.76 -0.57 0.27
CA GLN A 114 3.21 -0.32 0.27
C GLN A 114 3.55 1.13 -0.13
N ALA A 115 2.76 2.10 0.35
CA ALA A 115 2.84 3.49 -0.05
C ALA A 115 3.26 4.44 1.08
N HIS A 116 2.72 4.31 2.29
CA HIS A 116 2.90 5.31 3.34
C HIS A 116 4.15 5.09 4.21
N HIS A 117 4.78 3.93 4.17
CA HIS A 117 6.05 3.70 4.91
C HIS A 117 7.26 4.46 4.32
N TYR A 118 7.11 5.13 3.17
CA TYR A 118 8.10 6.08 2.63
C TYR A 118 8.00 7.47 3.24
N LEU A 119 6.93 7.75 3.97
CA LEU A 119 6.60 9.06 4.50
C LEU A 119 7.10 9.22 5.94
N SER A 120 7.58 10.40 6.28
CA SER A 120 7.78 10.79 7.68
C SER A 120 6.46 10.69 8.46
N ILE A 121 6.50 10.73 9.78
CA ILE A 121 5.30 10.57 10.60
C ILE A 121 4.25 11.67 10.32
N ASP A 122 4.68 12.91 10.11
CA ASP A 122 3.78 14.03 9.82
C ASP A 122 3.17 13.92 8.42
N GLU A 123 3.97 13.55 7.43
CA GLU A 123 3.50 13.31 6.05
C GLU A 123 2.53 12.14 5.99
N ARG A 124 2.80 11.06 6.73
CA ARG A 124 1.91 9.91 6.86
C ARG A 124 0.57 10.31 7.46
N ARG A 125 0.58 11.05 8.58
CA ARG A 125 -0.65 11.58 9.20
C ARG A 125 -1.47 12.40 8.20
N LYS A 126 -0.82 13.25 7.42
CA LYS A 126 -1.46 14.03 6.37
C LYS A 126 -2.06 13.15 5.28
N ALA A 127 -1.29 12.16 4.79
CA ALA A 127 -1.74 11.23 3.75
C ALA A 127 -2.95 10.41 4.21
N GLU A 128 -2.89 9.82 5.40
CA GLU A 128 -3.98 9.03 5.98
C GLU A 128 -5.21 9.89 6.29
N LYS A 129 -5.03 11.15 6.75
CA LYS A 129 -6.14 12.10 6.91
C LYS A 129 -6.82 12.42 5.58
N ASN A 130 -6.05 12.60 4.51
CA ASN A 130 -6.61 12.82 3.17
C ASN A 130 -7.38 11.58 2.67
N CYS A 131 -6.88 10.35 2.97
CA CYS A 131 -7.60 9.11 2.68
C CYS A 131 -8.93 9.04 3.46
N TYR A 132 -8.92 9.41 4.75
CA TYR A 132 -10.13 9.52 5.57
C TYR A 132 -11.14 10.52 4.99
N ASP A 133 -10.66 11.71 4.59
CA ASP A 133 -11.52 12.76 4.04
C ASP A 133 -12.13 12.35 2.67
N ALA A 134 -11.39 11.59 1.87
CA ALA A 134 -11.84 11.07 0.59
C ALA A 134 -12.96 10.02 0.72
N LEU A 135 -13.00 9.30 1.84
CA LEU A 135 -14.03 8.28 2.11
C LEU A 135 -15.39 8.92 2.40
N LYS A 136 -16.45 8.28 1.94
CA LYS A 136 -17.82 8.48 2.42
C LYS A 136 -17.96 7.99 3.86
N ASP A 137 -18.98 8.47 4.56
CA ASP A 137 -19.35 7.92 5.87
C ASP A 137 -19.65 6.42 5.73
N GLY A 138 -19.10 5.60 6.62
CA GLY A 138 -19.16 4.15 6.54
C GLY A 138 -18.23 3.53 5.49
N GLY A 139 -17.44 4.31 4.77
CA GLY A 139 -16.43 3.80 3.82
C GLY A 139 -15.23 3.17 4.52
N ILE A 140 -14.47 2.35 3.78
CA ILE A 140 -13.35 1.58 4.31
C ILE A 140 -12.00 2.02 3.73
N PHE A 141 -11.01 2.24 4.60
CA PHE A 141 -9.60 2.39 4.25
C PHE A 141 -8.87 1.07 4.48
N ILE A 142 -8.07 0.63 3.52
CA ILE A 142 -7.25 -0.58 3.63
C ILE A 142 -5.82 -0.23 3.26
N THR A 143 -4.87 -0.50 4.13
CA THR A 143 -3.45 -0.24 3.88
C THR A 143 -2.58 -1.44 4.21
N PHE A 144 -1.52 -1.65 3.42
CA PHE A 144 -0.48 -2.66 3.67
C PHE A 144 0.88 -1.97 3.73
N GLU A 145 1.58 -2.13 4.84
CA GLU A 145 2.77 -1.36 5.16
C GLU A 145 3.93 -2.23 5.63
N ASN A 146 5.12 -1.70 5.44
CA ASN A 146 6.31 -2.15 6.14
C ASN A 146 6.24 -1.64 7.58
N ILE A 147 6.34 -2.54 8.55
CA ILE A 147 6.19 -2.22 9.98
C ILE A 147 7.51 -2.34 10.75
N ALA A 148 7.57 -1.71 11.91
CA ALA A 148 8.59 -1.91 12.94
C ALA A 148 8.07 -2.86 14.02
N MET A 149 8.99 -3.51 14.72
CA MET A 149 8.70 -4.27 15.93
C MET A 149 8.76 -3.35 17.17
N SER A 150 8.13 -3.78 18.24
CA SER A 150 8.01 -2.99 19.47
C SER A 150 9.30 -2.91 20.30
N THR A 151 10.28 -3.79 20.05
CA THR A 151 11.57 -3.82 20.75
C THR A 151 12.71 -4.03 19.78
N GLU A 152 13.91 -3.53 20.13
CA GLU A 152 15.12 -3.72 19.32
C GLU A 152 15.43 -5.23 19.11
N GLN A 153 15.25 -6.05 20.13
CA GLN A 153 15.48 -7.48 20.03
C GLN A 153 14.53 -8.16 19.04
N SER A 154 13.26 -7.80 19.07
CA SER A 154 12.27 -8.32 18.12
C SER A 154 12.54 -7.84 16.70
N GLU A 155 12.95 -6.57 16.56
CA GLU A 155 13.33 -5.98 15.26
C GLU A 155 14.53 -6.71 14.64
N MET A 156 15.57 -7.01 15.42
CA MET A 156 16.74 -7.77 14.96
C MET A 156 16.34 -9.17 14.46
N LEU A 157 15.49 -9.88 15.19
CA LEU A 157 15.01 -11.20 14.77
C LEU A 157 14.16 -11.14 13.50
N ALA A 158 13.29 -10.16 13.41
CA ALA A 158 12.42 -9.96 12.25
C ALA A 158 13.22 -9.57 10.99
N ILE A 159 14.22 -8.70 11.12
CA ILE A 159 15.16 -8.34 10.05
C ILE A 159 15.96 -9.57 9.60
N ALA A 160 16.53 -10.36 10.51
CA ALA A 160 17.28 -11.58 10.17
C ALA A 160 16.40 -12.57 9.40
N ARG A 161 15.16 -12.77 9.85
CA ARG A 161 14.18 -13.62 9.17
C ARG A 161 13.86 -13.10 7.76
N TRP A 162 13.70 -11.78 7.57
CA TRP A 162 13.42 -11.19 6.27
C TRP A 162 14.63 -11.27 5.32
N LYS A 163 15.86 -11.07 5.83
CA LYS A 163 17.09 -11.31 5.07
C LYS A 163 17.15 -12.74 4.53
N ASN A 164 16.90 -13.73 5.39
CA ASN A 164 16.86 -15.14 4.99
C ASN A 164 15.83 -15.40 3.88
N TYR A 165 14.65 -14.77 3.96
CA TYR A 165 13.66 -14.85 2.90
C TYR A 165 14.20 -14.34 1.57
N MET A 166 14.81 -13.14 1.55
CA MET A 166 15.34 -12.53 0.32
C MET A 166 16.44 -13.38 -0.29
N LEU A 167 17.37 -13.91 0.51
CA LEU A 167 18.43 -14.82 0.07
C LEU A 167 17.84 -16.09 -0.55
N ALA A 168 16.87 -16.71 0.09
CA ALA A 168 16.17 -17.89 -0.41
C ALA A 168 15.39 -17.65 -1.72
N HIS A 169 15.05 -16.37 -2.02
CA HIS A 169 14.33 -15.97 -3.22
C HIS A 169 15.25 -15.29 -4.27
N GLY A 170 16.54 -15.63 -4.25
CA GLY A 170 17.51 -15.28 -5.31
C GLY A 170 18.12 -13.88 -5.21
N ARG A 171 18.01 -13.21 -4.07
CA ARG A 171 18.79 -11.99 -3.80
C ARG A 171 20.20 -12.34 -3.35
N THR A 172 21.19 -11.52 -3.72
CA THR A 172 22.53 -11.63 -3.16
C THR A 172 22.60 -11.04 -1.75
N GLU A 173 23.66 -11.37 -1.00
CA GLU A 173 23.92 -10.76 0.32
C GLU A 173 24.01 -9.23 0.20
N GLU A 174 24.77 -8.72 -0.78
CA GLU A 174 24.91 -7.28 -1.03
C GLU A 174 23.55 -6.60 -1.31
N GLN A 175 22.74 -7.19 -2.17
CA GLN A 175 21.40 -6.66 -2.49
C GLN A 175 20.49 -6.67 -1.27
N THR A 176 20.59 -7.68 -0.45
CA THR A 176 19.81 -7.85 0.78
C THR A 176 20.22 -6.81 1.82
N GLU A 177 21.52 -6.63 2.07
CA GLU A 177 22.03 -5.61 2.99
C GLU A 177 21.68 -4.19 2.53
N ASN A 178 21.83 -3.90 1.23
CA ASN A 178 21.45 -2.59 0.67
C ASN A 178 19.94 -2.33 0.82
N HIS A 179 19.08 -3.36 0.73
CA HIS A 179 17.66 -3.20 0.99
C HIS A 179 17.38 -2.86 2.47
N MET A 180 18.05 -3.54 3.40
CA MET A 180 17.87 -3.27 4.84
C MET A 180 18.34 -1.88 5.26
N LYS A 181 19.42 -1.36 4.66
CA LYS A 181 19.94 0.00 4.93
C LYS A 181 18.94 1.12 4.62
N ARG A 182 17.90 0.83 3.83
CA ARG A 182 16.83 1.79 3.53
C ARG A 182 15.93 2.08 4.74
N ARG A 183 15.88 1.16 5.72
CA ARG A 183 15.10 1.36 6.96
C ARG A 183 15.74 2.47 7.80
N GLY A 184 14.93 3.46 8.16
CA GLY A 184 15.39 4.67 8.87
C GLY A 184 15.99 5.77 7.97
N THR A 185 16.13 5.54 6.65
CA THR A 185 16.65 6.54 5.70
C THR A 185 15.66 6.86 4.57
N GLU A 186 15.06 5.83 3.98
CA GLU A 186 14.05 5.93 2.93
C GLU A 186 12.72 5.28 3.34
N LEU A 187 12.78 4.32 4.25
CA LEU A 187 11.63 3.64 4.82
C LEU A 187 11.52 4.02 6.29
N PHE A 188 10.39 4.54 6.68
CA PHE A 188 10.09 4.99 8.05
C PHE A 188 8.98 4.13 8.66
N PRO A 189 9.22 2.83 8.88
CA PRO A 189 8.22 1.95 9.45
C PRO A 189 7.90 2.34 10.89
N ILE A 190 6.65 2.15 11.28
CA ILE A 190 6.16 2.29 12.64
C ILE A 190 5.54 0.99 13.13
N THR A 191 5.34 0.85 14.41
CA THR A 191 4.76 -0.37 15.01
C THR A 191 3.28 -0.53 14.65
N ILE A 192 2.74 -1.76 14.80
CA ILE A 192 1.31 -2.04 14.63
C ILE A 192 0.47 -1.13 15.55
N GLU A 193 0.91 -0.95 16.79
CA GLU A 193 0.22 -0.11 17.77
C GLU A 193 0.15 1.35 17.33
N GLU A 194 1.27 1.88 16.80
CA GLU A 194 1.32 3.26 16.27
C GLU A 194 0.42 3.44 15.05
N HIS A 195 0.38 2.48 14.12
CA HIS A 195 -0.56 2.49 13.00
C HIS A 195 -2.01 2.59 13.47
N ILE A 196 -2.41 1.70 14.38
CA ILE A 196 -3.77 1.68 14.93
C ILE A 196 -4.08 2.98 15.66
N LYS A 197 -3.13 3.50 16.45
CA LYS A 197 -3.28 4.77 17.18
C LYS A 197 -3.49 5.95 16.24
N ILE A 198 -2.66 6.09 15.19
CA ILE A 198 -2.76 7.19 14.22
C ILE A 198 -4.13 7.17 13.53
N LEU A 199 -4.56 6.02 13.03
CA LEU A 199 -5.84 5.90 12.34
C LEU A 199 -7.02 6.25 13.26
N LYS A 200 -6.99 5.83 14.54
CA LYS A 200 -7.99 6.22 15.54
C LYS A 200 -7.97 7.73 15.83
N GLU A 201 -6.81 8.34 15.97
CA GLU A 201 -6.65 9.79 16.19
C GLU A 201 -7.12 10.62 14.99
N ILE A 202 -7.06 10.09 13.76
CA ILE A 202 -7.61 10.72 12.54
C ILE A 202 -9.14 10.74 12.56
N GLY A 203 -9.79 9.77 13.22
CA GLY A 203 -11.24 9.72 13.37
C GLY A 203 -11.91 8.46 12.86
N PHE A 204 -11.16 7.42 12.44
CA PHE A 204 -11.74 6.14 12.09
C PHE A 204 -12.41 5.47 13.30
N THR A 205 -13.62 4.96 13.11
CA THR A 205 -14.46 4.39 14.19
C THR A 205 -14.07 2.95 14.54
N SER A 206 -13.60 2.17 13.55
CA SER A 206 -13.03 0.83 13.73
C SER A 206 -11.68 0.77 13.05
N VAL A 207 -10.68 0.22 13.73
CA VAL A 207 -9.32 0.06 13.20
C VAL A 207 -8.76 -1.26 13.69
N ASP A 208 -8.48 -2.18 12.77
CA ASP A 208 -8.02 -3.51 13.09
C ASP A 208 -6.91 -4.00 12.15
N LEU A 209 -6.15 -4.99 12.63
CA LEU A 209 -5.17 -5.72 11.84
C LEU A 209 -5.91 -6.68 10.90
N LEU A 210 -5.67 -6.56 9.60
CA LEU A 210 -6.20 -7.47 8.59
C LEU A 210 -5.31 -8.69 8.39
N TRP A 211 -3.99 -8.47 8.33
CA TRP A 211 -3.02 -9.51 8.05
C TRP A 211 -1.62 -9.12 8.53
N GLY A 212 -0.75 -10.07 8.81
CA GLY A 212 0.63 -9.79 9.16
C GLY A 212 1.57 -10.97 8.94
N SER A 213 2.75 -10.70 8.40
CA SER A 213 3.86 -11.66 8.32
C SER A 213 5.19 -10.94 8.08
N TYR A 214 6.26 -11.45 8.66
CA TYR A 214 7.58 -10.81 8.63
C TYR A 214 7.49 -9.37 9.19
N LEU A 215 8.00 -8.40 8.45
CA LEU A 215 7.90 -6.97 8.74
C LEU A 215 6.86 -6.28 7.82
N GLN A 216 5.77 -6.98 7.52
CA GLN A 216 4.67 -6.51 6.71
C GLN A 216 3.34 -6.71 7.44
N ALA A 217 2.50 -5.69 7.44
CA ALA A 217 1.15 -5.79 8.02
C ALA A 217 0.13 -5.06 7.14
N GLY A 218 -1.08 -5.62 7.10
CA GLY A 218 -2.25 -4.99 6.50
C GLY A 218 -3.23 -4.57 7.59
N PHE A 219 -3.83 -3.39 7.43
CA PHE A 219 -4.82 -2.84 8.33
C PHE A 219 -6.07 -2.47 7.54
N PHE A 220 -7.21 -2.46 8.22
CA PHE A 220 -8.40 -1.83 7.70
C PHE A 220 -9.02 -0.90 8.73
N ALA A 221 -9.70 0.13 8.26
CA ALA A 221 -10.33 1.12 9.12
C ALA A 221 -11.65 1.63 8.50
N ILE A 222 -12.69 1.79 9.31
CA ILE A 222 -14.02 2.26 8.90
C ILE A 222 -14.18 3.73 9.34
N LYS A 223 -14.61 4.57 8.41
CA LYS A 223 -14.95 5.97 8.68
C LYS A 223 -16.29 6.14 9.41
#